data_c121a82ba6ae757af094dbb3cac97a56
#
_entry.id   c121a82ba6ae757af094dbb3cac97a56
#
_cell.length_a   1.000
_cell.length_b   1.000
_cell.length_c   1.000
_cell.angle_alpha   90.00
_cell.angle_beta   90.00
_cell.angle_gamma   90.00
#
_symmetry.space_group_name_H-M   'P 1'
#
loop_
_entity.id
_entity.type
_entity.pdbx_description
1 polymer ?
#
loop_
_entity_poly.entity_id
_entity_poly.type
_entity_poly.pdbx_seq_one_letter_code
_entity_poly.pdbx_strand_id
1 'polypeptide(L)'
;MSKQIYKDSFDDGKQELKENLEIMTQLRDNILVPKNCARIKYRGMLDYAQAKTVEVQAMAEQEGLVSVSDDLQSVLSLLRKLMSCDVFDSPIGKFEIFGLEEKEIREISHNPLKYYGIDHLMPDCKYGLLGASVNVLRTVVRQTEIFAIDAYVVDEEIGHKDLICALNRISSAVYIIYCRLISGFYKS
;
A
#
# COMPACT_ATOMS: atom_id res chain seq x y z
N MET A 1 10.20 27.61 -21.35
CA MET A 1 9.62 26.25 -21.35
C MET A 1 8.24 26.35 -20.70
N SER A 2 7.17 26.14 -21.46
CA SER A 2 5.80 26.27 -20.99
C SER A 2 5.46 25.08 -20.07
N LYS A 3 5.05 25.35 -18.83
CA LYS A 3 4.53 24.33 -17.92
C LYS A 3 3.19 23.83 -18.45
N GLN A 4 3.07 22.54 -18.71
CA GLN A 4 1.84 21.92 -19.16
C GLN A 4 1.00 21.60 -17.91
N ILE A 5 -0.17 22.25 -17.79
CA ILE A 5 -1.12 22.00 -16.70
C ILE A 5 -2.05 20.88 -17.16
N TYR A 6 -2.06 19.76 -16.46
CA TYR A 6 -3.01 18.68 -16.71
C TYR A 6 -4.39 19.10 -16.18
N LYS A 7 -5.40 19.17 -17.06
CA LYS A 7 -6.79 19.38 -16.68
C LYS A 7 -7.39 18.03 -16.29
N ASP A 8 -7.57 17.79 -15.00
CA ASP A 8 -8.67 16.94 -14.57
C ASP A 8 -9.97 17.65 -14.97
N SER A 9 -10.92 16.91 -15.51
CA SER A 9 -12.19 17.40 -16.05
C SER A 9 -13.04 18.07 -14.97
N PHE A 10 -12.73 19.33 -14.66
CA PHE A 10 -13.64 20.28 -14.04
C PHE A 10 -13.80 21.43 -15.04
N ASP A 11 -14.98 21.45 -15.63
CA ASP A 11 -15.42 22.48 -16.54
C ASP A 11 -15.61 23.80 -15.81
N ASP A 12 -15.39 24.89 -16.56
CA ASP A 12 -15.70 26.28 -16.29
C ASP A 12 -14.97 27.03 -15.20
N GLY A 13 -14.03 27.83 -15.68
CA GLY A 13 -13.50 28.99 -14.99
C GLY A 13 -12.03 29.21 -15.29
N LYS A 14 -11.73 30.00 -16.34
CA LYS A 14 -10.46 30.69 -16.48
C LYS A 14 -10.25 31.62 -15.27
N GLN A 15 -9.90 31.06 -14.12
CA GLN A 15 -9.22 31.79 -13.05
C GLN A 15 -7.73 31.62 -13.27
N GLU A 16 -7.05 32.72 -13.47
CA GLU A 16 -5.61 32.82 -13.50
C GLU A 16 -5.04 32.32 -12.17
N LEU A 17 -4.65 31.04 -12.12
CA LEU A 17 -3.92 30.39 -11.00
C LEU A 17 -2.48 30.94 -10.95
N LYS A 18 -2.31 32.26 -10.97
CA LYS A 18 -1.00 32.92 -10.88
C LYS A 18 -0.45 33.04 -9.46
N GLU A 19 -1.25 32.80 -8.40
CA GLU A 19 -0.87 33.20 -7.04
C GLU A 19 -0.91 32.14 -5.94
N ASN A 20 -1.24 30.84 -6.20
CA ASN A 20 -1.24 29.83 -5.15
C ASN A 20 -0.48 28.58 -5.51
N LEU A 21 0.86 28.67 -5.56
CA LEU A 21 1.77 27.53 -5.74
C LEU A 21 1.62 26.46 -4.62
N GLU A 22 1.09 26.83 -3.45
CA GLU A 22 0.94 25.93 -2.30
C GLU A 22 -0.15 24.87 -2.49
N ILE A 23 -1.17 25.11 -3.32
CA ILE A 23 -2.22 24.15 -3.64
C ILE A 23 -1.85 23.21 -4.78
N MET A 24 -0.75 23.48 -5.47
CA MET A 24 -0.23 22.69 -6.58
C MET A 24 1.00 21.91 -6.15
N THR A 25 1.24 20.78 -6.82
CA THR A 25 2.44 19.98 -6.64
C THR A 25 2.88 19.38 -7.96
N GLN A 26 4.15 19.00 -8.03
CA GLN A 26 4.70 18.30 -9.19
C GLN A 26 4.28 16.84 -9.16
N LEU A 27 3.62 16.38 -10.22
CA LEU A 27 3.28 14.97 -10.39
C LEU A 27 4.49 14.20 -10.91
N ARG A 28 5.05 14.65 -12.05
CA ARG A 28 6.29 14.16 -12.66
C ARG A 28 6.83 15.20 -13.64
N ASP A 29 8.11 15.19 -13.88
CA ASP A 29 8.79 16.11 -14.82
C ASP A 29 8.32 17.55 -14.62
N ASN A 30 7.70 18.17 -15.65
CA ASN A 30 7.17 19.52 -15.61
C ASN A 30 5.64 19.58 -15.44
N ILE A 31 4.99 18.46 -15.08
CA ILE A 31 3.53 18.37 -14.91
C ILE A 31 3.18 18.81 -13.49
N LEU A 32 2.46 19.92 -13.36
CA LEU A 32 1.88 20.40 -12.11
C LEU A 32 0.41 19.99 -12.03
N VAL A 33 0.01 19.47 -10.88
CA VAL A 33 -1.37 19.05 -10.57
C VAL A 33 -1.83 19.64 -9.24
N PRO A 34 -3.13 19.79 -9.02
CA PRO A 34 -3.67 20.10 -7.69
C PRO A 34 -3.28 19.04 -6.66
N LYS A 35 -2.93 19.45 -5.43
CA LYS A 35 -2.58 18.51 -4.34
C LYS A 35 -3.72 17.56 -3.96
N ASN A 36 -4.96 17.89 -4.30
CA ASN A 36 -6.13 17.08 -4.04
C ASN A 36 -6.53 16.15 -5.20
N CYS A 37 -5.76 16.08 -6.29
CA CYS A 37 -6.04 15.14 -7.38
C CYS A 37 -5.86 13.69 -6.92
N ALA A 38 -6.52 12.75 -7.59
CA ALA A 38 -6.56 11.32 -7.22
C ALA A 38 -5.16 10.71 -7.12
N ARG A 39 -4.25 11.03 -8.03
CA ARG A 39 -2.87 10.52 -8.05
C ARG A 39 -2.05 10.97 -6.82
N ILE A 40 -2.21 12.22 -6.39
CA ILE A 40 -1.52 12.75 -5.19
C ILE A 40 -2.13 12.18 -3.91
N LYS A 41 -3.46 12.00 -3.87
CA LYS A 41 -4.13 11.31 -2.75
C LYS A 41 -3.61 9.88 -2.61
N TYR A 42 -3.49 9.14 -3.71
CA TYR A 42 -2.89 7.80 -3.73
C TYR A 42 -1.47 7.81 -3.16
N ARG A 43 -0.59 8.72 -3.61
CA ARG A 43 0.77 8.86 -3.06
C ARG A 43 0.77 9.12 -1.56
N GLY A 44 -0.11 9.99 -1.08
CA GLY A 44 -0.26 10.25 0.35
C GLY A 44 -0.66 9.01 1.15
N MET A 45 -1.58 8.20 0.61
CA MET A 45 -1.96 6.94 1.25
C MET A 45 -0.85 5.88 1.19
N LEU A 46 -0.09 5.85 0.10
CA LEU A 46 1.06 4.96 -0.02
C LEU A 46 2.19 5.34 0.95
N ASP A 47 2.42 6.63 1.15
CA ASP A 47 3.36 7.14 2.16
C ASP A 47 2.89 6.77 3.58
N TYR A 48 1.60 6.94 3.86
CA TYR A 48 1.02 6.52 5.14
C TYR A 48 1.17 5.00 5.37
N ALA A 49 0.96 4.17 4.35
CA ALA A 49 1.16 2.72 4.45
C ALA A 49 2.62 2.37 4.77
N GLN A 50 3.59 3.07 4.17
CA GLN A 50 5.01 2.91 4.48
C GLN A 50 5.33 3.30 5.94
N ALA A 51 4.88 4.48 6.37
CA ALA A 51 5.08 4.96 7.73
C ALA A 51 4.48 4.01 8.77
N LYS A 52 3.25 3.52 8.51
CA LYS A 52 2.58 2.53 9.37
C LYS A 52 3.31 1.19 9.41
N THR A 53 3.90 0.76 8.30
CA THR A 53 4.73 -0.46 8.28
C THR A 53 5.95 -0.31 9.19
N VAL A 54 6.66 0.83 9.11
CA VAL A 54 7.81 1.12 9.98
C VAL A 54 7.41 1.16 11.46
N GLU A 55 6.27 1.76 11.79
CA GLU A 55 5.75 1.77 13.17
C GLU A 55 5.52 0.35 13.70
N VAL A 56 4.89 -0.52 12.89
CA VAL A 56 4.64 -1.91 13.29
C VAL A 56 5.94 -2.73 13.38
N GLN A 57 6.94 -2.45 12.52
CA GLN A 57 8.27 -3.05 12.62
C GLN A 57 8.94 -2.68 13.97
N ALA A 58 8.90 -1.40 14.35
CA ALA A 58 9.47 -0.96 15.62
C ALA A 58 8.79 -1.64 16.82
N MET A 59 7.48 -1.87 16.76
CA MET A 59 6.77 -2.64 17.80
C MET A 59 7.23 -4.09 17.84
N ALA A 60 7.41 -4.74 16.69
CA ALA A 60 7.89 -6.13 16.62
C ALA A 60 9.31 -6.26 17.21
N GLU A 61 10.21 -5.31 16.89
CA GLU A 61 11.56 -5.25 17.45
C GLU A 61 11.54 -5.09 18.97
N GLN A 62 10.68 -4.21 19.51
CA GLN A 62 10.53 -4.02 20.96
C GLN A 62 10.05 -5.28 21.68
N GLU A 63 9.24 -6.12 21.02
CA GLU A 63 8.79 -7.41 21.54
C GLU A 63 9.79 -8.55 21.29
N GLY A 64 10.94 -8.27 20.65
CA GLY A 64 11.97 -9.27 20.30
C GLY A 64 11.56 -10.20 19.15
N LEU A 65 10.53 -9.86 18.38
CA LEU A 65 9.98 -10.65 17.27
C LEU A 65 10.64 -10.24 15.94
N VAL A 66 11.96 -10.47 15.82
CA VAL A 66 12.78 -10.06 14.66
C VAL A 66 12.22 -10.63 13.35
N SER A 67 11.79 -11.88 13.34
CA SER A 67 11.22 -12.50 12.12
C SER A 67 9.93 -11.80 11.63
N VAL A 68 9.15 -11.18 12.52
CA VAL A 68 8.00 -10.35 12.13
C VAL A 68 8.48 -9.06 11.48
N SER A 69 9.53 -8.45 12.03
CA SER A 69 10.17 -7.24 11.47
C SER A 69 10.73 -7.51 10.08
N ASP A 70 11.38 -8.67 9.86
CA ASP A 70 11.91 -9.08 8.56
C ASP A 70 10.80 -9.28 7.50
N ASP A 71 9.72 -9.95 7.87
CA ASP A 71 8.56 -10.09 6.99
C ASP A 71 7.94 -8.72 6.63
N LEU A 72 7.82 -7.82 7.61
CA LEU A 72 7.36 -6.45 7.39
C LEU A 72 8.34 -5.64 6.53
N GLN A 73 9.65 -5.88 6.64
CA GLN A 73 10.65 -5.25 5.77
C GLN A 73 10.44 -5.63 4.30
N SER A 74 10.05 -6.86 4.03
CA SER A 74 9.69 -7.30 2.69
C SER A 74 8.46 -6.54 2.14
N VAL A 75 7.43 -6.35 2.98
CA VAL A 75 6.25 -5.51 2.67
C VAL A 75 6.66 -4.06 2.39
N LEU A 76 7.47 -3.45 3.26
CA LEU A 76 7.94 -2.08 3.12
C LEU A 76 8.73 -1.87 1.83
N SER A 77 9.58 -2.83 1.47
CA SER A 77 10.37 -2.79 0.25
C SER A 77 9.49 -2.73 -1.00
N LEU A 78 8.40 -3.51 -1.03
CA LEU A 78 7.45 -3.50 -2.14
C LEU A 78 6.60 -2.21 -2.16
N LEU A 79 6.18 -1.67 -1.00
CA LEU A 79 5.49 -0.37 -0.92
C LEU A 79 6.37 0.77 -1.47
N ARG A 80 7.67 0.77 -1.17
CA ARG A 80 8.64 1.74 -1.71
C ARG A 80 8.81 1.57 -3.21
N LYS A 81 8.85 0.33 -3.70
CA LYS A 81 8.90 0.03 -5.15
C LYS A 81 7.65 0.55 -5.86
N LEU A 82 6.46 0.39 -5.27
CA LEU A 82 5.20 0.96 -5.80
C LEU A 82 5.27 2.48 -5.94
N MET A 83 5.78 3.19 -4.93
CA MET A 83 5.98 4.64 -5.00
C MET A 83 6.91 5.02 -6.16
N SER A 84 8.02 4.31 -6.31
CA SER A 84 8.96 4.52 -7.42
C SER A 84 8.29 4.28 -8.78
N CYS A 85 7.53 3.17 -8.92
CA CYS A 85 6.82 2.86 -10.15
C CYS A 85 5.80 3.94 -10.51
N ASP A 86 5.07 4.46 -9.52
CA ASP A 86 4.13 5.57 -9.74
C ASP A 86 4.84 6.85 -10.18
N VAL A 87 5.94 7.23 -9.53
CA VAL A 87 6.69 8.46 -9.86
C VAL A 87 7.28 8.38 -11.27
N PHE A 88 7.84 7.24 -11.65
CA PHE A 88 8.51 7.05 -12.94
C PHE A 88 7.59 6.49 -14.04
N ASP A 89 6.30 6.28 -13.75
CA ASP A 89 5.31 5.74 -14.68
C ASP A 89 5.75 4.38 -15.28
N SER A 90 6.29 3.53 -14.44
CA SER A 90 6.90 2.25 -14.83
C SER A 90 6.16 1.05 -14.24
N PRO A 91 6.17 -0.11 -14.92
CA PRO A 91 5.55 -1.32 -14.39
C PRO A 91 6.30 -1.85 -13.18
N ILE A 92 5.58 -2.49 -12.25
CA ILE A 92 6.19 -3.08 -11.06
C ILE A 92 7.01 -4.35 -11.37
N GLY A 93 6.68 -5.04 -12.46
CA GLY A 93 7.31 -6.30 -12.82
C GLY A 93 7.02 -7.43 -11.82
N LYS A 94 7.80 -8.49 -11.87
CA LYS A 94 7.71 -9.61 -10.92
C LYS A 94 8.17 -9.17 -9.52
N PHE A 95 7.53 -9.70 -8.50
CA PHE A 95 7.87 -9.46 -7.11
C PHE A 95 7.54 -10.68 -6.24
N GLU A 96 8.18 -10.74 -5.09
CA GLU A 96 7.92 -11.67 -4.02
C GLU A 96 7.77 -10.88 -2.71
N ILE A 97 7.06 -11.43 -1.75
CA ILE A 97 6.97 -10.89 -0.38
C ILE A 97 7.34 -12.03 0.57
N PHE A 98 8.34 -11.83 1.40
CA PHE A 98 8.95 -12.83 2.29
C PHE A 98 9.11 -14.24 1.64
N GLY A 99 9.62 -14.24 0.39
CA GLY A 99 9.92 -15.46 -0.39
C GLY A 99 8.70 -16.15 -1.01
N LEU A 100 7.52 -15.52 -0.96
CA LEU A 100 6.30 -16.05 -1.59
C LEU A 100 5.97 -15.28 -2.86
N GLU A 101 5.66 -16.02 -3.93
CA GLU A 101 5.14 -15.47 -5.18
C GLU A 101 3.66 -15.04 -5.03
N GLU A 102 3.17 -14.24 -5.96
CA GLU A 102 1.79 -13.70 -5.97
C GLU A 102 0.71 -14.78 -5.82
N LYS A 103 0.89 -15.94 -6.47
CA LYS A 103 -0.05 -17.07 -6.42
C LYS A 103 -0.07 -17.74 -5.05
N GLU A 104 1.10 -17.89 -4.44
CA GLU A 104 1.27 -18.48 -3.12
C GLU A 104 0.67 -17.58 -2.04
N ILE A 105 0.93 -16.27 -2.11
CA ILE A 105 0.33 -15.28 -1.21
C ILE A 105 -1.20 -15.38 -1.26
N ARG A 106 -1.78 -15.47 -2.47
CA ARG A 106 -3.23 -15.63 -2.64
C ARG A 106 -3.73 -16.94 -2.04
N GLU A 107 -3.09 -18.05 -2.37
CA GLU A 107 -3.47 -19.39 -1.87
C GLU A 107 -3.45 -19.43 -0.34
N ILE A 108 -2.33 -19.00 0.27
CA ILE A 108 -2.13 -19.05 1.72
C ILE A 108 -3.10 -18.13 2.45
N SER A 109 -3.29 -16.89 1.97
CA SER A 109 -4.18 -15.92 2.62
C SER A 109 -5.64 -16.34 2.60
N HIS A 110 -6.06 -17.15 1.63
CA HIS A 110 -7.44 -17.65 1.51
C HIS A 110 -7.64 -18.97 2.28
N ASN A 111 -6.59 -19.63 2.74
CA ASN A 111 -6.66 -20.93 3.41
C ASN A 111 -5.90 -20.94 4.74
N PRO A 112 -6.16 -20.01 5.69
CA PRO A 112 -5.41 -19.90 6.93
C PRO A 112 -5.52 -21.17 7.80
N LEU A 113 -6.64 -21.87 7.75
CA LEU A 113 -6.83 -23.12 8.47
C LEU A 113 -5.85 -24.21 7.99
N LYS A 114 -5.64 -24.33 6.67
CA LYS A 114 -4.72 -25.31 6.08
C LYS A 114 -3.26 -25.04 6.46
N TYR A 115 -2.85 -23.77 6.47
CA TYR A 115 -1.44 -23.38 6.64
C TYR A 115 -1.04 -23.07 8.08
N TYR A 116 -1.97 -22.59 8.91
CA TYR A 116 -1.68 -22.11 10.26
C TYR A 116 -2.56 -22.72 11.34
N GLY A 117 -3.48 -23.64 10.97
CA GLY A 117 -4.38 -24.30 11.92
C GLY A 117 -5.39 -23.37 12.57
N ILE A 118 -5.61 -22.17 12.01
CA ILE A 118 -6.51 -21.15 12.53
C ILE A 118 -7.62 -20.86 11.52
N ASP A 119 -8.82 -20.65 12.03
CA ASP A 119 -9.95 -20.22 11.21
C ASP A 119 -9.79 -18.76 10.80
N HIS A 120 -10.72 -18.25 10.02
CA HIS A 120 -10.68 -16.86 9.58
C HIS A 120 -10.66 -15.90 10.78
N LEU A 121 -9.56 -15.14 10.92
CA LEU A 121 -9.34 -14.32 12.11
C LEU A 121 -10.24 -13.08 12.12
N MET A 122 -11.04 -12.98 13.18
CA MET A 122 -11.71 -11.74 13.55
C MET A 122 -10.77 -10.89 14.42
N PRO A 123 -10.68 -9.57 14.18
CA PRO A 123 -9.90 -8.69 15.05
C PRO A 123 -10.39 -8.74 16.49
N ASP A 124 -9.43 -8.88 17.43
CA ASP A 124 -9.73 -8.97 18.87
C ASP A 124 -8.56 -8.40 19.66
N CYS A 125 -8.83 -7.66 20.74
CA CYS A 125 -7.81 -7.08 21.62
C CYS A 125 -6.97 -8.13 22.36
N LYS A 126 -7.45 -9.37 22.49
CA LYS A 126 -6.69 -10.49 23.08
C LYS A 126 -5.40 -10.82 22.31
N TYR A 127 -5.29 -10.40 21.04
CA TYR A 127 -4.09 -10.58 20.23
C TYR A 127 -2.99 -9.54 20.49
N GLY A 128 -3.18 -8.69 21.50
CA GLY A 128 -2.21 -7.71 21.93
C GLY A 128 -2.04 -6.51 20.98
N LEU A 129 -1.17 -5.60 21.38
CA LEU A 129 -0.95 -4.36 20.64
C LEU A 129 -0.35 -4.61 19.25
N LEU A 130 0.65 -5.47 19.15
CA LEU A 130 1.28 -5.81 17.87
C LEU A 130 0.28 -6.46 16.90
N GLY A 131 -0.52 -7.44 17.36
CA GLY A 131 -1.56 -8.06 16.55
C GLY A 131 -2.59 -7.06 16.03
N ALA A 132 -3.07 -6.17 16.92
CA ALA A 132 -3.98 -5.10 16.53
C ALA A 132 -3.34 -4.15 15.50
N SER A 133 -2.07 -3.78 15.68
CA SER A 133 -1.33 -2.87 14.78
C SER A 133 -1.07 -3.49 13.41
N VAL A 134 -0.75 -4.79 13.33
CA VAL A 134 -0.66 -5.52 12.05
C VAL A 134 -2.00 -5.51 11.32
N ASN A 135 -3.12 -5.72 12.02
CA ASN A 135 -4.43 -5.65 11.39
C ASN A 135 -4.79 -4.21 10.93
N VAL A 136 -4.40 -3.17 11.67
CA VAL A 136 -4.53 -1.77 11.22
C VAL A 136 -3.72 -1.54 9.95
N LEU A 137 -2.46 -2.00 9.89
CA LEU A 137 -1.65 -1.91 8.68
C LEU A 137 -2.35 -2.57 7.48
N ARG A 138 -2.96 -3.75 7.67
CA ARG A 138 -3.74 -4.42 6.62
C ARG A 138 -4.87 -3.52 6.09
N THR A 139 -5.59 -2.84 6.98
CA THR A 139 -6.70 -1.94 6.57
C THR A 139 -6.18 -0.69 5.86
N VAL A 140 -5.04 -0.15 6.28
CA VAL A 140 -4.36 0.97 5.61
C VAL A 140 -3.95 0.60 4.18
N VAL A 141 -3.36 -0.59 3.98
CA VAL A 141 -2.99 -1.07 2.63
C VAL A 141 -4.24 -1.25 1.75
N ARG A 142 -5.32 -1.80 2.28
CA ARG A 142 -6.61 -1.90 1.55
C ARG A 142 -7.18 -0.54 1.17
N GLN A 143 -7.08 0.44 2.05
CA GLN A 143 -7.49 1.81 1.73
C GLN A 143 -6.60 2.40 0.63
N THR A 144 -5.29 2.14 0.68
CA THR A 144 -4.35 2.57 -0.37
C THR A 144 -4.70 1.97 -1.74
N GLU A 145 -5.14 0.69 -1.79
CA GLU A 145 -5.63 0.04 -3.00
C GLU A 145 -6.85 0.79 -3.60
N ILE A 146 -7.81 1.21 -2.76
CA ILE A 146 -8.98 1.98 -3.22
C ILE A 146 -8.54 3.31 -3.84
N PHE A 147 -7.62 4.04 -3.20
CA PHE A 147 -7.07 5.28 -3.76
C PHE A 147 -6.27 5.06 -5.06
N ALA A 148 -5.63 3.89 -5.21
CA ALA A 148 -4.99 3.53 -6.48
C ALA A 148 -6.02 3.29 -7.59
N ILE A 149 -7.16 2.67 -7.27
CA ILE A 149 -8.27 2.51 -8.23
C ILE A 149 -8.77 3.89 -8.68
N ASP A 150 -9.04 4.82 -7.74
CA ASP A 150 -9.46 6.18 -8.07
C ASP A 150 -8.42 6.93 -8.92
N ALA A 151 -7.13 6.62 -8.75
CA ALA A 151 -6.04 7.26 -9.48
C ALA A 151 -5.80 6.71 -10.89
N TYR A 152 -6.14 5.44 -11.13
CA TYR A 152 -5.75 4.71 -12.33
C TYR A 152 -6.93 4.20 -13.18
N VAL A 153 -8.16 4.27 -12.67
CA VAL A 153 -9.35 3.89 -13.45
C VAL A 153 -10.02 5.16 -13.93
N VAL A 154 -9.96 5.42 -15.23
CA VAL A 154 -10.56 6.58 -15.89
C VAL A 154 -11.36 6.08 -17.09
N ASP A 155 -12.63 6.47 -17.19
CA ASP A 155 -13.52 6.14 -18.34
C ASP A 155 -13.55 4.63 -18.68
N GLU A 156 -13.60 3.77 -17.63
CA GLU A 156 -13.57 2.29 -17.73
C GLU A 156 -12.22 1.71 -18.19
N GLU A 157 -11.23 2.52 -18.49
CA GLU A 157 -9.86 2.08 -18.75
C GLU A 157 -9.07 1.96 -17.44
N ILE A 158 -8.32 0.87 -17.31
CA ILE A 158 -7.50 0.58 -16.12
C ILE A 158 -6.03 0.77 -16.48
N GLY A 159 -5.50 1.93 -16.10
CA GLY A 159 -4.05 2.15 -16.09
C GLY A 159 -3.39 1.42 -14.92
N HIS A 160 -2.10 1.10 -15.02
CA HIS A 160 -1.29 0.53 -13.93
C HIS A 160 -1.99 -0.60 -13.14
N LYS A 161 -2.67 -1.51 -13.84
CA LYS A 161 -3.34 -2.68 -13.26
C LYS A 161 -2.41 -3.52 -12.38
N ASP A 162 -1.15 -3.58 -12.76
CA ASP A 162 -0.08 -4.27 -12.04
C ASP A 162 0.18 -3.67 -10.65
N LEU A 163 0.15 -2.34 -10.51
CA LEU A 163 0.31 -1.67 -9.21
C LEU A 163 -0.90 -1.93 -8.29
N ILE A 164 -2.12 -1.90 -8.84
CA ILE A 164 -3.35 -2.23 -8.10
C ILE A 164 -3.29 -3.70 -7.63
N CYS A 165 -2.89 -4.63 -8.52
CA CYS A 165 -2.72 -6.04 -8.17
C CYS A 165 -1.68 -6.24 -7.07
N ALA A 166 -0.55 -5.51 -7.12
CA ALA A 166 0.48 -5.60 -6.10
C ALA A 166 -0.02 -5.12 -4.72
N LEU A 167 -0.78 -4.04 -4.65
CA LEU A 167 -1.41 -3.57 -3.40
C LEU A 167 -2.36 -4.63 -2.82
N ASN A 168 -3.15 -5.27 -3.67
CA ASN A 168 -4.00 -6.38 -3.25
C ASN A 168 -3.17 -7.55 -2.68
N ARG A 169 -2.02 -7.89 -3.30
CA ARG A 169 -1.11 -8.93 -2.77
C ARG A 169 -0.46 -8.49 -1.46
N ILE A 170 -0.08 -7.22 -1.30
CA ILE A 170 0.47 -6.70 -0.04
C ILE A 170 -0.56 -6.83 1.08
N SER A 171 -1.82 -6.48 0.86
CA SER A 171 -2.87 -6.64 1.89
C SER A 171 -3.05 -8.10 2.31
N SER A 172 -2.95 -9.04 1.35
CA SER A 172 -2.97 -10.48 1.62
C SER A 172 -1.72 -10.94 2.39
N ALA A 173 -0.54 -10.41 2.06
CA ALA A 173 0.71 -10.72 2.76
C ALA A 173 0.67 -10.22 4.22
N VAL A 174 0.18 -9.00 4.47
CA VAL A 174 -0.02 -8.50 5.84
C VAL A 174 -1.01 -9.38 6.62
N TYR A 175 -2.05 -9.90 5.97
CA TYR A 175 -2.94 -10.88 6.60
C TYR A 175 -2.23 -12.19 6.94
N ILE A 176 -1.31 -12.66 6.09
CA ILE A 176 -0.46 -13.82 6.39
C ILE A 176 0.41 -13.56 7.62
N ILE A 177 1.06 -12.37 7.71
CA ILE A 177 1.83 -11.97 8.91
C ILE A 177 0.94 -12.01 10.15
N TYR A 178 -0.29 -11.49 10.05
CA TYR A 178 -1.26 -11.55 11.16
C TYR A 178 -1.59 -13.00 11.57
N CYS A 179 -1.83 -13.90 10.61
CA CYS A 179 -2.07 -15.31 10.88
C CYS A 179 -0.86 -16.00 11.52
N ARG A 180 0.36 -15.76 11.00
CA ARG A 180 1.61 -16.29 11.55
C ARG A 180 1.82 -15.83 13.00
N LEU A 181 1.54 -14.56 13.29
CA LEU A 181 1.67 -14.00 14.63
C LEU A 181 0.72 -14.68 15.63
N ILE A 182 -0.55 -14.82 15.25
CA ILE A 182 -1.58 -15.36 16.14
C ILE A 182 -1.47 -16.89 16.32
N SER A 183 -1.04 -17.63 15.31
CA SER A 183 -0.80 -19.07 15.39
C SER A 183 0.45 -19.45 16.20
N GLY A 184 1.30 -18.48 16.53
CA GLY A 184 2.58 -18.74 17.21
C GLY A 184 3.70 -19.20 16.28
N PHE A 185 3.52 -19.10 14.97
CA PHE A 185 4.52 -19.48 13.94
C PHE A 185 5.90 -18.83 14.17
N TYR A 186 5.95 -17.60 14.66
CA TYR A 186 7.20 -16.87 14.92
C TYR A 186 7.87 -17.25 16.26
N LYS A 187 7.26 -18.12 17.06
CA LYS A 187 7.78 -18.57 18.37
C LYS A 187 8.41 -19.97 18.31
N SER A 188 8.37 -20.60 17.13
CA SER A 188 8.90 -21.95 16.88
C SER A 188 10.37 -21.93 16.47
#